data_94e1e72b70e3f11857153a75341422a3
#
_entry.id   94e1e72b70e3f11857153a75341422a3
#
_cell.length_a   1.000
_cell.length_b   1.000
_cell.length_c   1.000
_cell.angle_alpha   90.00
_cell.angle_beta   90.00
_cell.angle_gamma   90.00
#
_symmetry.space_group_name_H-M   'P 1'
#
loop_
_entity.id
_entity.type
_entity.pdbx_description
1 polymer ?
#
loop_
_entity_poly.entity_id
_entity_poly.type
_entity_poly.pdbx_seq_one_letter_code
_entity_poly.pdbx_strand_id
1 'polypeptide(L)'
;MTLIAEPELRFCDRGGIAPFLEQIDEWLLPGAFYGAQHTWPQLYRSDGDGRFCALFDAERLVSQCAFRIATARTDQGLRRVALLGSVVTDPEFRGHGYAQRVVRASLDACKASGADMALLWAEEQGLYARCGFVAGIDETCCVVESGIANEDGVVREATIFDHARLHSLHSQKPLGIQRTPRAMSALLTTPGLSTFVLERSGEVVAYACTGKGADLQGWWHEFGGSDNDIASLLPRALDLAGHPQAIVIVPPYRNALVRELGPTCIEVATVAGPMVAKLTDQVAATVFVDGLDSV
;
A
#
# COMPACT_ATOMS: atom_id res chain seq x y z
N MET A 1 -1.22 -17.90 41.75
CA MET A 1 -1.33 -16.94 40.64
C MET A 1 0.09 -16.58 40.23
N THR A 2 0.62 -17.24 39.24
CA THR A 2 1.95 -16.93 38.71
C THR A 2 1.86 -15.54 38.06
N LEU A 3 2.65 -14.59 38.55
CA LEU A 3 2.80 -13.30 37.89
C LEU A 3 3.41 -13.59 36.52
N ILE A 4 2.60 -13.51 35.47
CA ILE A 4 3.10 -13.53 34.10
C ILE A 4 3.92 -12.23 33.96
N ALA A 5 5.21 -12.35 33.68
CA ALA A 5 6.06 -11.19 33.43
C ALA A 5 5.47 -10.40 32.29
N GLU A 6 5.47 -9.08 32.38
CA GLU A 6 4.95 -8.22 31.33
C GLU A 6 5.85 -8.36 30.08
N PRO A 7 5.30 -8.61 28.88
CA PRO A 7 6.10 -8.75 27.67
C PRO A 7 7.01 -7.55 27.41
N GLU A 8 8.26 -7.83 27.04
CA GLU A 8 9.28 -6.83 26.77
C GLU A 8 9.08 -6.20 25.39
N LEU A 9 9.14 -4.86 25.33
CA LEU A 9 9.08 -4.11 24.07
C LEU A 9 10.49 -4.02 23.48
N ARG A 10 10.64 -4.48 22.23
CA ARG A 10 11.89 -4.40 21.47
C ARG A 10 11.64 -3.74 20.13
N PHE A 11 12.60 -2.94 19.66
CA PHE A 11 12.66 -2.48 18.28
C PHE A 11 13.59 -3.39 17.49
N CYS A 12 13.05 -3.99 16.44
CA CYS A 12 13.77 -4.91 15.59
C CYS A 12 13.91 -4.31 14.19
N ASP A 13 15.02 -4.63 13.55
CA ASP A 13 15.11 -4.58 12.11
C ASP A 13 14.52 -5.88 11.52
N ARG A 14 14.64 -6.01 10.22
CA ARG A 14 14.17 -7.18 9.51
C ARG A 14 14.91 -8.46 9.91
N GLY A 15 16.21 -8.40 10.24
CA GLY A 15 16.96 -9.56 10.72
C GLY A 15 16.40 -10.09 12.04
N GLY A 16 16.03 -9.18 12.94
CA GLY A 16 15.45 -9.52 14.23
C GLY A 16 14.03 -10.10 14.15
N ILE A 17 13.23 -9.71 13.13
CA ILE A 17 11.86 -10.23 12.95
C ILE A 17 11.79 -11.46 12.04
N ALA A 18 12.79 -11.70 11.22
CA ALA A 18 12.83 -12.81 10.25
C ALA A 18 12.54 -14.21 10.85
N PRO A 19 13.01 -14.56 12.07
CA PRO A 19 12.71 -15.85 12.68
C PRO A 19 11.21 -16.08 12.94
N PHE A 20 10.40 -15.04 12.96
CA PHE A 20 8.97 -15.07 13.29
C PHE A 20 8.06 -14.92 12.08
N LEU A 21 8.60 -14.89 10.85
CA LEU A 21 7.80 -14.66 9.64
C LEU A 21 6.71 -15.70 9.44
N GLU A 22 6.98 -16.97 9.67
CA GLU A 22 5.98 -18.03 9.53
C GLU A 22 4.81 -17.81 10.50
N GLN A 23 5.09 -17.46 11.74
CA GLN A 23 4.10 -17.13 12.76
C GLN A 23 3.30 -15.87 12.39
N ILE A 24 3.96 -14.84 11.87
CA ILE A 24 3.32 -13.61 11.40
C ILE A 24 2.39 -13.91 10.22
N ASP A 25 2.84 -14.73 9.26
CA ASP A 25 2.05 -15.14 8.10
C ASP A 25 0.80 -15.91 8.53
N GLU A 26 0.93 -16.83 9.48
CA GLU A 26 -0.21 -17.58 10.04
C GLU A 26 -1.25 -16.66 10.69
N TRP A 27 -0.81 -15.60 11.34
CA TRP A 27 -1.70 -14.67 12.04
C TRP A 27 -2.33 -13.60 11.16
N LEU A 28 -1.61 -13.11 10.15
CA LEU A 28 -2.06 -12.04 9.25
C LEU A 28 -2.71 -12.54 7.98
N LEU A 29 -2.21 -13.63 7.44
CA LEU A 29 -2.53 -14.13 6.11
C LEU A 29 -2.87 -15.64 6.15
N PRO A 30 -3.77 -16.09 7.06
CA PRO A 30 -4.03 -17.50 7.24
C PRO A 30 -4.48 -18.17 5.94
N GLY A 31 -3.72 -19.19 5.49
CA GLY A 31 -4.01 -19.92 4.27
C GLY A 31 -3.69 -19.18 2.96
N ALA A 32 -3.11 -17.99 3.01
CA ALA A 32 -2.70 -17.28 1.79
C ALA A 32 -1.49 -17.97 1.12
N PHE A 33 -1.46 -17.92 -0.22
CA PHE A 33 -0.35 -18.48 -0.99
C PHE A 33 0.92 -17.66 -0.86
N TYR A 34 0.80 -16.33 -0.72
CA TYR A 34 1.90 -15.40 -0.53
C TYR A 34 1.95 -14.91 0.91
N GLY A 35 3.10 -15.05 1.58
CA GLY A 35 3.33 -14.49 2.91
C GLY A 35 3.66 -12.99 2.92
N ALA A 36 3.89 -12.44 4.10
CA ALA A 36 4.13 -11.02 4.36
C ALA A 36 5.31 -10.46 3.55
N GLN A 37 6.40 -11.22 3.41
CA GLN A 37 7.58 -10.80 2.64
C GLN A 37 7.31 -10.62 1.14
N HIS A 38 6.31 -11.30 0.61
CA HIS A 38 5.87 -11.18 -0.79
C HIS A 38 4.80 -10.09 -0.94
N THR A 39 3.95 -9.94 0.07
CA THR A 39 2.84 -8.99 0.07
C THR A 39 3.29 -7.57 0.37
N TRP A 40 4.20 -7.41 1.35
CA TRP A 40 4.77 -6.11 1.76
C TRP A 40 6.29 -6.14 1.68
N PRO A 41 6.86 -6.19 0.46
CA PRO A 41 8.31 -6.33 0.26
C PRO A 41 9.11 -5.17 0.85
N GLN A 42 8.56 -3.96 0.91
CA GLN A 42 9.23 -2.80 1.52
C GLN A 42 9.48 -3.00 3.01
N LEU A 43 8.61 -3.75 3.71
CA LEU A 43 8.78 -4.07 5.13
C LEU A 43 9.70 -5.27 5.34
N TYR A 44 9.47 -6.36 4.62
CA TYR A 44 9.99 -7.68 5.01
C TYR A 44 11.14 -8.22 4.14
N ARG A 45 11.39 -7.67 2.96
CA ARG A 45 12.51 -8.13 2.10
C ARG A 45 13.87 -7.60 2.57
N SER A 46 14.94 -8.27 2.10
CA SER A 46 16.32 -7.93 2.47
C SER A 46 16.77 -6.54 2.04
N ASP A 47 16.18 -5.98 1.04
CA ASP A 47 16.44 -4.66 0.50
C ASP A 47 15.36 -3.62 0.90
N GLY A 48 14.41 -4.02 1.77
CA GLY A 48 13.40 -3.14 2.32
C GLY A 48 13.93 -2.26 3.46
N ASP A 49 13.14 -1.25 3.83
CA ASP A 49 13.44 -0.28 4.89
C ASP A 49 12.51 -0.43 6.11
N GLY A 50 11.83 -1.57 6.22
CA GLY A 50 10.92 -1.89 7.31
C GLY A 50 11.60 -1.94 8.67
N ARG A 51 10.88 -1.43 9.68
CA ARG A 51 11.21 -1.49 11.10
C ARG A 51 10.03 -2.06 11.85
N PHE A 52 10.32 -2.70 12.97
CA PHE A 52 9.31 -3.44 13.73
C PHE A 52 9.39 -3.05 15.20
N CYS A 53 8.25 -2.67 15.76
CA CYS A 53 8.06 -2.58 17.19
C CYS A 53 7.36 -3.86 17.65
N ALA A 54 7.99 -4.66 18.48
CA ALA A 54 7.51 -5.97 18.86
C ALA A 54 7.54 -6.19 20.38
N LEU A 55 6.58 -6.96 20.87
CA LEU A 55 6.50 -7.42 22.25
C LEU A 55 6.88 -8.90 22.30
N PHE A 56 7.73 -9.25 23.25
CA PHE A 56 8.19 -10.61 23.49
C PHE A 56 7.91 -11.07 24.93
N ASP A 57 7.35 -12.26 25.06
CA ASP A 57 7.36 -13.01 26.32
C ASP A 57 8.51 -14.01 26.24
N ALA A 58 9.59 -13.74 26.97
CA ALA A 58 10.90 -14.37 26.77
C ALA A 58 11.35 -14.28 25.29
N GLU A 59 11.40 -15.41 24.59
CA GLU A 59 11.78 -15.46 23.16
C GLU A 59 10.56 -15.65 22.23
N ARG A 60 9.34 -15.64 22.75
CA ARG A 60 8.11 -15.77 21.98
C ARG A 60 7.63 -14.40 21.52
N LEU A 61 7.42 -14.21 20.23
CA LEU A 61 6.73 -13.03 19.70
C LEU A 61 5.27 -13.04 20.17
N VAL A 62 4.82 -11.94 20.77
CA VAL A 62 3.46 -11.77 21.30
C VAL A 62 2.65 -10.81 20.45
N SER A 63 3.25 -9.70 20.03
CA SER A 63 2.58 -8.69 19.21
C SER A 63 3.60 -7.88 18.45
N GLN A 64 3.25 -7.41 17.27
CA GLN A 64 4.09 -6.49 16.51
C GLN A 64 3.29 -5.43 15.76
N CYS A 65 3.96 -4.36 15.40
CA CYS A 65 3.59 -3.36 14.41
C CYS A 65 4.80 -3.11 13.51
N ALA A 66 4.63 -3.29 12.21
CA ALA A 66 5.64 -2.93 11.23
C ALA A 66 5.44 -1.49 10.77
N PHE A 67 6.52 -0.77 10.43
CA PHE A 67 6.44 0.56 9.84
C PHE A 67 7.65 0.86 8.96
N ARG A 68 7.45 1.78 8.03
CA ARG A 68 8.53 2.40 7.24
C ARG A 68 8.30 3.90 7.13
N ILE A 69 9.37 4.66 6.87
CA ILE A 69 9.27 6.10 6.65
C ILE A 69 9.66 6.41 5.21
N ALA A 70 8.76 7.04 4.49
CA ALA A 70 8.94 7.39 3.09
C ALA A 70 8.81 8.91 2.89
N THR A 71 9.32 9.42 1.78
CA THR A 71 9.03 10.79 1.34
C THR A 71 7.85 10.76 0.37
N ALA A 72 6.83 11.54 0.66
CA ALA A 72 5.65 11.70 -0.19
C ALA A 72 5.61 13.09 -0.84
N ARG A 73 5.15 13.14 -2.08
CA ARG A 73 4.65 14.37 -2.71
C ARG A 73 3.23 14.61 -2.20
N THR A 74 2.98 15.80 -1.71
CA THR A 74 1.69 16.23 -1.17
C THR A 74 1.29 17.57 -1.79
N ASP A 75 0.07 18.01 -1.55
CA ASP A 75 -0.41 19.35 -1.93
C ASP A 75 0.34 20.49 -1.22
N GLN A 76 1.09 20.19 -0.15
CA GLN A 76 1.92 21.11 0.62
C GLN A 76 3.43 20.90 0.40
N GLY A 77 3.84 20.27 -0.73
CA GLY A 77 5.22 19.91 -1.01
C GLY A 77 5.64 18.56 -0.45
N LEU A 78 6.92 18.35 -0.25
CA LEU A 78 7.43 17.07 0.25
C LEU A 78 7.19 16.92 1.75
N ARG A 79 6.74 15.75 2.17
CA ARG A 79 6.55 15.35 3.57
C ARG A 79 7.17 13.99 3.84
N ARG A 80 7.63 13.82 5.05
CA ARG A 80 8.05 12.51 5.55
C ARG A 80 6.84 11.82 6.17
N VAL A 81 6.42 10.72 5.57
CA VAL A 81 5.26 9.95 6.02
C VAL A 81 5.69 8.60 6.55
N ALA A 82 5.14 8.20 7.69
CA ALA A 82 5.26 6.85 8.20
C ALA A 82 4.07 6.03 7.69
N LEU A 83 4.35 4.88 7.10
CA LEU A 83 3.34 3.89 6.71
C LEU A 83 3.42 2.76 7.74
N LEU A 84 2.33 2.56 8.48
CA LEU A 84 2.20 1.51 9.48
C LEU A 84 1.32 0.40 8.95
N GLY A 85 1.70 -0.84 9.24
CA GLY A 85 0.92 -2.01 8.85
C GLY A 85 1.35 -3.25 9.60
N SER A 86 0.82 -4.37 9.17
CA SER A 86 1.13 -5.68 9.77
C SER A 86 1.00 -5.69 11.29
N VAL A 87 -0.03 -5.02 11.81
CA VAL A 87 -0.31 -5.01 13.26
C VAL A 87 -0.98 -6.32 13.63
N VAL A 88 -0.29 -7.13 14.40
CA VAL A 88 -0.80 -8.45 14.77
C VAL A 88 -0.47 -8.77 16.22
N THR A 89 -1.34 -9.53 16.86
CA THR A 89 -1.16 -10.07 18.21
C THR A 89 -1.51 -11.54 18.20
N ASP A 90 -0.64 -12.35 18.81
CA ASP A 90 -0.86 -13.77 19.07
C ASP A 90 -2.27 -13.99 19.64
N PRO A 91 -3.08 -14.87 19.04
CA PRO A 91 -4.44 -15.16 19.51
C PRO A 91 -4.56 -15.43 20.99
N GLU A 92 -3.57 -16.12 21.60
CA GLU A 92 -3.56 -16.43 23.04
C GLU A 92 -3.35 -15.18 23.93
N PHE A 93 -2.80 -14.10 23.37
CA PHE A 93 -2.47 -12.86 24.08
C PHE A 93 -3.38 -11.68 23.71
N ARG A 94 -4.45 -11.93 22.96
CA ARG A 94 -5.43 -10.88 22.62
C ARG A 94 -6.18 -10.40 23.86
N GLY A 95 -6.72 -9.18 23.80
CA GLY A 95 -7.47 -8.58 24.91
C GLY A 95 -6.62 -7.90 25.98
N HIS A 96 -5.29 -7.99 25.93
CA HIS A 96 -4.37 -7.39 26.90
C HIS A 96 -3.84 -5.99 26.53
N GLY A 97 -4.31 -5.40 25.41
CA GLY A 97 -3.88 -4.07 24.97
C GLY A 97 -2.53 -4.03 24.24
N TYR A 98 -1.94 -5.19 23.91
CA TYR A 98 -0.60 -5.26 23.31
C TYR A 98 -0.53 -4.63 21.92
N ALA A 99 -1.55 -4.77 21.09
CA ALA A 99 -1.62 -4.08 19.80
C ALA A 99 -1.54 -2.55 19.96
N GLN A 100 -2.27 -1.97 20.94
CA GLN A 100 -2.16 -0.52 21.21
C GLN A 100 -0.76 -0.13 21.68
N ARG A 101 -0.11 -0.98 22.48
CA ARG A 101 1.24 -0.73 23.00
C ARG A 101 2.26 -0.68 21.87
N VAL A 102 2.26 -1.63 20.94
CA VAL A 102 3.18 -1.63 19.79
C VAL A 102 2.89 -0.51 18.81
N VAL A 103 1.62 -0.17 18.55
CA VAL A 103 1.24 0.94 17.67
C VAL A 103 1.71 2.28 18.26
N ARG A 104 1.48 2.55 19.54
CA ARG A 104 1.93 3.79 20.19
C ARG A 104 3.46 3.92 20.16
N ALA A 105 4.17 2.86 20.52
CA ALA A 105 5.63 2.86 20.48
C ALA A 105 6.16 3.07 19.04
N SER A 106 5.48 2.51 18.02
CA SER A 106 5.81 2.76 16.60
C SER A 106 5.61 4.24 16.24
N LEU A 107 4.51 4.86 16.68
CA LEU A 107 4.27 6.30 16.45
C LEU A 107 5.35 7.17 17.09
N ASP A 108 5.76 6.87 18.33
CA ASP A 108 6.84 7.59 19.01
C ASP A 108 8.16 7.45 18.25
N ALA A 109 8.48 6.25 17.77
CA ALA A 109 9.67 6.01 16.94
C ALA A 109 9.62 6.73 15.59
N CYS A 110 8.44 6.77 14.94
CA CYS A 110 8.24 7.51 13.70
C CYS A 110 8.44 9.01 13.91
N LYS A 111 7.86 9.56 14.98
CA LYS A 111 8.03 10.97 15.37
C LYS A 111 9.50 11.29 15.66
N ALA A 112 10.18 10.47 16.45
CA ALA A 112 11.59 10.64 16.75
C ALA A 112 12.49 10.55 15.50
N SER A 113 12.05 9.80 14.49
CA SER A 113 12.73 9.70 13.20
C SER A 113 12.37 10.83 12.22
N GLY A 114 11.58 11.83 12.66
CA GLY A 114 11.22 13.00 11.87
C GLY A 114 10.13 12.79 10.84
N ALA A 115 9.22 11.83 11.06
CA ALA A 115 8.00 11.73 10.26
C ALA A 115 7.01 12.85 10.65
N ASP A 116 6.35 13.44 9.66
CA ASP A 116 5.36 14.50 9.85
C ASP A 116 3.99 13.93 10.23
N MET A 117 3.68 12.76 9.70
CA MET A 117 2.42 12.04 9.93
C MET A 117 2.61 10.54 9.75
N ALA A 118 1.63 9.78 10.25
CA ALA A 118 1.55 8.34 10.06
C ALA A 118 0.21 7.97 9.40
N LEU A 119 0.24 6.98 8.52
CA LEU A 119 -0.92 6.45 7.81
C LEU A 119 -1.00 4.93 8.01
N LEU A 120 -2.22 4.42 8.07
CA LEU A 120 -2.53 2.99 8.01
C LEU A 120 -3.93 2.77 7.44
N TRP A 121 -4.18 1.58 6.91
CA TRP A 121 -5.52 1.12 6.54
C TRP A 121 -6.01 0.13 7.58
N ALA A 122 -7.26 0.25 8.01
CA ALA A 122 -7.81 -0.59 9.06
C ALA A 122 -9.31 -0.83 8.86
N GLU A 123 -9.71 -2.09 8.94
CA GLU A 123 -11.11 -2.48 9.07
C GLU A 123 -11.65 -2.09 10.46
N GLU A 124 -10.89 -2.39 11.51
CA GLU A 124 -11.22 -2.11 12.92
C GLU A 124 -10.62 -0.77 13.39
N GLN A 125 -11.25 0.35 13.03
CA GLN A 125 -10.73 1.69 13.31
C GLN A 125 -10.62 2.03 14.80
N GLY A 126 -11.44 1.39 15.66
CA GLY A 126 -11.53 1.71 17.10
C GLY A 126 -10.21 1.52 17.87
N LEU A 127 -9.38 0.54 17.48
CA LEU A 127 -8.05 0.33 18.04
C LEU A 127 -7.15 1.56 17.79
N TYR A 128 -7.10 2.00 16.55
CA TYR A 128 -6.19 3.05 16.09
C TYR A 128 -6.67 4.45 16.51
N ALA A 129 -7.96 4.67 16.60
CA ALA A 129 -8.50 5.91 17.16
C ALA A 129 -8.02 6.14 18.61
N ARG A 130 -7.93 5.07 19.42
CA ARG A 130 -7.35 5.15 20.78
C ARG A 130 -5.83 5.40 20.79
N CYS A 131 -5.17 5.25 19.65
CA CYS A 131 -3.74 5.59 19.47
C CYS A 131 -3.51 6.98 18.86
N GLY A 132 -4.59 7.76 18.61
CA GLY A 132 -4.49 9.11 18.06
C GLY A 132 -4.67 9.21 16.54
N PHE A 133 -5.06 8.12 15.89
CA PHE A 133 -5.46 8.18 14.48
C PHE A 133 -6.88 8.72 14.33
N VAL A 134 -7.10 9.44 13.27
CA VAL A 134 -8.42 9.92 12.82
C VAL A 134 -8.66 9.45 11.39
N ALA A 135 -9.91 9.42 10.96
CA ALA A 135 -10.25 9.14 9.56
C ALA A 135 -9.52 10.13 8.65
N GLY A 136 -8.88 9.63 7.61
CA GLY A 136 -8.26 10.42 6.56
C GLY A 136 -9.26 10.79 5.46
N ILE A 137 -8.74 10.99 4.26
CA ILE A 137 -9.57 11.29 3.09
C ILE A 137 -10.13 9.98 2.56
N ASP A 138 -11.44 9.95 2.32
CA ASP A 138 -12.10 8.83 1.69
C ASP A 138 -11.54 8.56 0.29
N GLU A 139 -11.52 7.31 -0.12
CA GLU A 139 -11.08 6.87 -1.42
C GLU A 139 -12.27 6.64 -2.36
N THR A 140 -12.14 7.09 -3.60
CA THR A 140 -13.11 6.80 -4.66
C THR A 140 -12.74 5.47 -5.30
N CYS A 141 -13.70 4.55 -5.33
CA CYS A 141 -13.59 3.31 -6.09
C CYS A 141 -14.61 3.30 -7.21
N CYS A 142 -14.26 2.76 -8.35
CA CYS A 142 -15.23 2.50 -9.43
C CYS A 142 -15.12 1.05 -9.90
N VAL A 143 -16.24 0.50 -10.35
CA VAL A 143 -16.29 -0.79 -11.03
C VAL A 143 -16.17 -0.53 -12.52
N VAL A 144 -15.15 -1.10 -13.15
CA VAL A 144 -14.87 -0.98 -14.58
C VAL A 144 -15.10 -2.32 -15.24
N GLU A 145 -15.87 -2.32 -16.33
CA GLU A 145 -16.05 -3.51 -17.19
C GLU A 145 -14.91 -3.62 -18.20
N SER A 146 -14.54 -4.87 -18.51
CA SER A 146 -13.68 -5.17 -19.65
C SER A 146 -14.37 -4.80 -20.98
N GLY A 147 -13.59 -4.44 -21.96
CA GLY A 147 -14.14 -4.12 -23.29
C GLY A 147 -13.11 -3.55 -24.23
N ILE A 148 -13.55 -3.40 -25.48
CA ILE A 148 -12.75 -2.75 -26.52
C ILE A 148 -13.00 -1.23 -26.40
N ALA A 149 -12.23 -0.57 -25.55
CA ALA A 149 -12.14 0.88 -25.62
C ALA A 149 -11.21 1.23 -26.77
N ASN A 150 -11.43 2.40 -27.34
CA ASN A 150 -10.69 3.03 -28.45
C ASN A 150 -9.41 2.27 -28.91
N GLU A 151 -9.37 1.79 -30.15
CA GLU A 151 -8.32 0.89 -30.67
C GLU A 151 -6.94 1.56 -30.87
N ASP A 152 -6.78 2.81 -30.45
CA ASP A 152 -5.54 3.57 -30.59
C ASP A 152 -4.46 3.05 -29.62
N GLY A 153 -3.43 2.45 -30.20
CA GLY A 153 -2.30 1.86 -29.48
C GLY A 153 -2.45 0.37 -29.13
N VAL A 154 -1.39 -0.19 -28.57
CA VAL A 154 -1.27 -1.60 -28.17
C VAL A 154 -1.30 -1.71 -26.66
N VAL A 155 -2.17 -2.56 -26.12
CA VAL A 155 -2.15 -2.93 -24.71
C VAL A 155 -1.45 -4.28 -24.58
N ARG A 156 -0.50 -4.38 -23.65
CA ARG A 156 0.27 -5.59 -23.37
C ARG A 156 0.71 -5.63 -21.90
N GLU A 157 1.14 -6.78 -21.43
CA GLU A 157 1.85 -6.85 -20.16
C GLU A 157 3.17 -6.09 -20.23
N ALA A 158 3.54 -5.49 -19.10
CA ALA A 158 4.82 -4.82 -18.94
C ALA A 158 5.95 -5.83 -18.83
N THR A 159 7.12 -5.44 -19.31
CA THR A 159 8.36 -6.20 -19.17
C THR A 159 9.36 -5.41 -18.35
N ILE A 160 10.50 -6.05 -17.97
CA ILE A 160 11.57 -5.36 -17.26
C ILE A 160 12.13 -4.15 -18.04
N PHE A 161 12.04 -4.15 -19.36
CA PHE A 161 12.50 -3.04 -20.21
C PHE A 161 11.61 -1.79 -20.09
N ASP A 162 10.36 -1.96 -19.62
CA ASP A 162 9.43 -0.84 -19.40
C ASP A 162 9.67 -0.12 -18.07
N HIS A 163 10.34 -0.75 -17.08
CA HIS A 163 10.45 -0.26 -15.71
C HIS A 163 10.95 1.18 -15.60
N ALA A 164 11.93 1.57 -16.41
CA ALA A 164 12.44 2.94 -16.42
C ALA A 164 11.37 3.95 -16.86
N ARG A 165 10.58 3.59 -17.89
CA ARG A 165 9.48 4.43 -18.38
C ARG A 165 8.35 4.49 -17.35
N LEU A 166 7.99 3.37 -16.73
CA LEU A 166 6.97 3.33 -15.67
C LEU A 166 7.38 4.20 -14.47
N HIS A 167 8.66 4.17 -14.07
CA HIS A 167 9.20 5.07 -13.06
C HIS A 167 9.06 6.55 -13.47
N SER A 168 9.35 6.89 -14.72
CA SER A 168 9.15 8.26 -15.25
C SER A 168 7.70 8.72 -15.13
N LEU A 169 6.73 7.88 -15.55
CA LEU A 169 5.31 8.16 -15.44
C LEU A 169 4.85 8.29 -13.97
N HIS A 170 5.36 7.42 -13.08
CA HIS A 170 5.10 7.53 -11.63
C HIS A 170 5.63 8.85 -11.06
N SER A 171 6.81 9.28 -11.48
CA SER A 171 7.46 10.50 -10.98
C SER A 171 6.71 11.79 -11.35
N GLN A 172 5.84 11.74 -12.34
CA GLN A 172 4.99 12.86 -12.77
C GLN A 172 3.71 13.03 -11.96
N LYS A 173 3.35 12.07 -11.09
CA LYS A 173 2.16 12.15 -10.25
C LYS A 173 2.27 13.34 -9.29
N PRO A 174 1.20 14.13 -9.10
CA PRO A 174 1.22 15.26 -8.17
C PRO A 174 1.26 14.82 -6.70
N LEU A 175 0.62 13.70 -6.37
CA LEU A 175 0.62 13.06 -5.06
C LEU A 175 1.18 11.64 -5.18
N GLY A 176 1.84 11.15 -4.12
CA GLY A 176 2.34 9.77 -4.06
C GLY A 176 3.70 9.65 -3.39
N ILE A 177 4.07 8.45 -3.05
CA ILE A 177 5.38 8.14 -2.46
C ILE A 177 6.46 8.32 -3.53
N GLN A 178 7.55 8.99 -3.17
CA GLN A 178 8.71 9.07 -4.04
C GLN A 178 9.43 7.71 -4.08
N ARG A 179 9.72 7.24 -5.28
CA ARG A 179 10.47 6.00 -5.50
C ARG A 179 11.76 6.29 -6.28
N THR A 180 12.81 5.57 -5.96
CA THR A 180 13.98 5.48 -6.84
C THR A 180 13.68 4.50 -7.99
N PRO A 181 14.40 4.56 -9.14
CA PRO A 181 14.25 3.55 -10.20
C PRO A 181 14.40 2.12 -9.69
N ARG A 182 15.34 1.88 -8.77
CA ARG A 182 15.56 0.58 -8.15
C ARG A 182 14.36 0.12 -7.31
N ALA A 183 13.81 1.02 -6.48
CA ALA A 183 12.63 0.72 -5.67
C ALA A 183 11.40 0.42 -6.54
N MET A 184 11.19 1.22 -7.61
CA MET A 184 10.11 0.97 -8.57
C MET A 184 10.26 -0.40 -9.23
N SER A 185 11.44 -0.74 -9.72
CA SER A 185 11.71 -2.05 -10.34
C SER A 185 11.48 -3.21 -9.37
N ALA A 186 11.89 -3.06 -8.11
CA ALA A 186 11.68 -4.08 -7.09
C ALA A 186 10.18 -4.30 -6.79
N LEU A 187 9.40 -3.22 -6.75
CA LEU A 187 7.94 -3.30 -6.54
C LEU A 187 7.23 -3.93 -7.72
N LEU A 188 7.62 -3.59 -8.95
CA LEU A 188 7.04 -4.17 -10.18
C LEU A 188 7.33 -5.67 -10.35
N THR A 189 8.23 -6.24 -9.55
CA THR A 189 8.51 -7.69 -9.52
C THR A 189 7.88 -8.40 -8.32
N THR A 190 6.97 -7.74 -7.61
CA THR A 190 6.23 -8.34 -6.48
C THR A 190 5.40 -9.52 -6.97
N PRO A 191 5.48 -10.70 -6.34
CA PRO A 191 4.64 -11.85 -6.71
C PRO A 191 3.16 -11.50 -6.61
N GLY A 192 2.34 -12.05 -7.52
CA GLY A 192 0.90 -11.77 -7.59
C GLY A 192 0.54 -10.38 -8.12
N LEU A 193 1.53 -9.58 -8.56
CA LEU A 193 1.31 -8.33 -9.27
C LEU A 193 1.30 -8.59 -10.77
N SER A 194 0.31 -8.04 -11.46
CA SER A 194 0.30 -7.89 -12.92
C SER A 194 0.32 -6.42 -13.29
N THR A 195 1.16 -6.07 -14.25
CA THR A 195 1.29 -4.69 -14.75
C THR A 195 1.06 -4.68 -16.25
N PHE A 196 0.17 -3.79 -16.70
CA PHE A 196 -0.17 -3.60 -18.11
C PHE A 196 0.23 -2.21 -18.56
N VAL A 197 0.57 -2.09 -19.82
CA VAL A 197 0.97 -0.82 -20.45
C VAL A 197 0.16 -0.55 -21.71
N LEU A 198 -0.08 0.73 -21.98
CA LEU A 198 -0.55 1.21 -23.27
C LEU A 198 0.64 1.80 -24.03
N GLU A 199 0.89 1.26 -25.22
CA GLU A 199 1.93 1.73 -26.12
C GLU A 199 1.30 2.44 -27.33
N ARG A 200 1.76 3.64 -27.63
CA ARG A 200 1.40 4.39 -28.85
C ARG A 200 2.66 4.85 -29.56
N SER A 201 2.71 4.61 -30.86
CA SER A 201 3.86 5.01 -31.70
C SER A 201 5.21 4.50 -31.17
N GLY A 202 5.22 3.33 -30.52
CA GLY A 202 6.43 2.73 -29.96
C GLY A 202 6.82 3.25 -28.58
N GLU A 203 6.01 4.11 -27.96
CA GLU A 203 6.25 4.63 -26.61
C GLU A 203 5.17 4.20 -25.62
N VAL A 204 5.57 3.77 -24.42
CA VAL A 204 4.64 3.53 -23.33
C VAL A 204 4.13 4.86 -22.78
N VAL A 205 2.81 5.10 -22.90
CA VAL A 205 2.15 6.34 -22.50
C VAL A 205 1.36 6.22 -21.20
N ALA A 206 0.92 5.00 -20.83
CA ALA A 206 0.25 4.71 -19.57
C ALA A 206 0.60 3.32 -19.05
N TYR A 207 0.41 3.13 -17.74
CA TYR A 207 0.44 1.81 -17.09
C TYR A 207 -0.65 1.69 -16.03
N ALA A 208 -1.02 0.45 -15.72
CA ALA A 208 -1.93 0.08 -14.64
C ALA A 208 -1.47 -1.22 -13.97
N CYS A 209 -1.62 -1.29 -12.64
CA CYS A 209 -1.24 -2.46 -11.85
C CYS A 209 -2.44 -3.04 -11.11
N THR A 210 -2.48 -4.38 -11.00
CA THR A 210 -3.46 -5.13 -10.22
C THR A 210 -2.79 -6.21 -9.38
N GLY A 211 -3.32 -6.44 -8.17
CA GLY A 211 -2.79 -7.42 -7.21
C GLY A 211 -1.48 -6.99 -6.56
N LYS A 212 -1.16 -7.59 -5.42
CA LYS A 212 0.11 -7.41 -4.72
C LYS A 212 0.26 -8.51 -3.66
N GLY A 213 0.92 -9.62 -3.99
CA GLY A 213 1.02 -10.76 -3.08
C GLY A 213 -0.36 -11.29 -2.70
N ALA A 214 -0.64 -11.35 -1.39
CA ALA A 214 -1.95 -11.73 -0.85
C ALA A 214 -2.91 -10.54 -0.73
N ASP A 215 -2.41 -9.30 -0.89
CA ASP A 215 -3.17 -8.06 -0.78
C ASP A 215 -3.67 -7.59 -2.16
N LEU A 216 -4.71 -6.77 -2.19
CA LEU A 216 -5.25 -6.08 -3.38
C LEU A 216 -5.52 -7.00 -4.59
N GLN A 217 -5.80 -8.30 -4.34
CA GLN A 217 -6.12 -9.25 -5.40
C GLN A 217 -7.41 -8.84 -6.15
N GLY A 218 -7.31 -8.69 -7.48
CA GLY A 218 -8.41 -8.24 -8.31
C GLY A 218 -8.72 -6.74 -8.22
N TRP A 219 -7.95 -5.98 -7.43
CA TRP A 219 -8.06 -4.51 -7.36
C TRP A 219 -7.02 -3.87 -8.27
N TRP A 220 -7.42 -2.88 -9.03
CA TRP A 220 -6.54 -2.03 -9.82
C TRP A 220 -6.24 -0.78 -9.01
N HIS A 221 -5.00 -0.62 -8.58
CA HIS A 221 -4.65 0.25 -7.47
C HIS A 221 -3.49 1.20 -7.75
N GLU A 222 -2.87 1.12 -8.93
CA GLU A 222 -1.80 2.03 -9.31
C GLU A 222 -1.82 2.31 -10.81
N PHE A 223 -1.62 3.58 -11.18
CA PHE A 223 -1.70 4.06 -12.56
C PHE A 223 -0.65 5.14 -12.80
N GLY A 224 -0.14 5.22 -14.04
CA GLY A 224 0.63 6.35 -14.54
C GLY A 224 0.25 6.67 -15.99
N GLY A 225 0.38 7.94 -16.37
CA GLY A 225 -0.06 8.47 -17.65
C GLY A 225 -1.18 9.48 -17.49
N SER A 226 -1.74 9.99 -18.61
CA SER A 226 -2.90 10.87 -18.60
C SER A 226 -4.18 10.10 -18.26
N ASP A 227 -5.24 10.77 -17.77
CA ASP A 227 -6.52 10.13 -17.47
C ASP A 227 -7.15 9.49 -18.71
N ASN A 228 -7.01 10.13 -19.87
CA ASN A 228 -7.48 9.58 -21.15
C ASN A 228 -6.71 8.31 -21.56
N ASP A 229 -5.39 8.27 -21.37
CA ASP A 229 -4.60 7.08 -21.70
C ASP A 229 -4.89 5.92 -20.74
N ILE A 230 -5.11 6.22 -19.46
CA ILE A 230 -5.50 5.21 -18.46
C ILE A 230 -6.91 4.68 -18.75
N ALA A 231 -7.86 5.54 -19.13
CA ALA A 231 -9.21 5.13 -19.51
C ALA A 231 -9.21 4.26 -20.78
N SER A 232 -8.28 4.51 -21.72
CA SER A 232 -8.08 3.66 -22.89
C SER A 232 -7.39 2.33 -22.57
N LEU A 233 -6.54 2.30 -21.54
CA LEU A 233 -5.80 1.13 -21.10
C LEU A 233 -6.68 0.15 -20.30
N LEU A 234 -7.41 0.65 -19.29
CA LEU A 234 -8.04 -0.17 -18.25
C LEU A 234 -8.99 -1.25 -18.79
N PRO A 235 -10.02 -0.94 -19.63
CA PRO A 235 -10.95 -1.97 -20.08
C PRO A 235 -10.28 -3.08 -20.89
N ARG A 236 -9.25 -2.75 -21.66
CA ARG A 236 -8.48 -3.67 -22.48
C ARG A 236 -7.50 -4.52 -21.63
N ALA A 237 -6.92 -3.90 -20.60
CA ALA A 237 -6.06 -4.59 -19.64
C ALA A 237 -6.86 -5.59 -18.80
N LEU A 238 -8.11 -5.24 -18.42
CA LEU A 238 -9.02 -6.18 -17.77
C LEU A 238 -9.30 -7.40 -18.65
N ASP A 239 -9.57 -7.17 -19.92
CA ASP A 239 -9.80 -8.26 -20.89
C ASP A 239 -8.60 -9.20 -21.00
N LEU A 240 -7.39 -8.62 -21.16
CA LEU A 240 -6.14 -9.40 -21.18
C LEU A 240 -5.87 -10.17 -19.87
N ALA A 241 -6.26 -9.60 -18.74
CA ALA A 241 -6.14 -10.25 -17.42
C ALA A 241 -7.23 -11.32 -17.19
N GLY A 242 -8.20 -11.45 -18.10
CA GLY A 242 -9.32 -12.38 -17.95
C GLY A 242 -10.35 -11.93 -16.90
N HIS A 243 -10.41 -10.66 -16.59
CA HIS A 243 -11.34 -10.06 -15.61
C HIS A 243 -12.51 -9.41 -16.37
N PRO A 244 -13.75 -9.93 -16.29
CA PRO A 244 -14.91 -9.32 -16.94
C PRO A 244 -15.23 -7.92 -16.36
N GLN A 245 -14.92 -7.74 -15.09
CA GLN A 245 -15.00 -6.45 -14.36
C GLN A 245 -14.00 -6.42 -13.22
N ALA A 246 -13.64 -5.25 -12.75
CA ALA A 246 -12.77 -5.09 -11.59
C ALA A 246 -13.03 -3.78 -10.83
N ILE A 247 -12.61 -3.77 -9.56
CA ILE A 247 -12.59 -2.58 -8.74
C ILE A 247 -11.31 -1.79 -9.02
N VAL A 248 -11.48 -0.49 -9.25
CA VAL A 248 -10.40 0.47 -9.56
C VAL A 248 -10.38 1.52 -8.46
N ILE A 249 -9.26 1.66 -7.74
CA ILE A 249 -9.04 2.74 -6.77
C ILE A 249 -8.63 3.99 -7.55
N VAL A 250 -9.47 5.02 -7.51
CA VAL A 250 -9.25 6.26 -8.25
C VAL A 250 -8.50 7.27 -7.36
N PRO A 251 -7.27 7.64 -7.69
CA PRO A 251 -6.54 8.66 -6.93
C PRO A 251 -7.28 10.00 -6.90
N PRO A 252 -7.27 10.73 -5.77
CA PRO A 252 -8.08 11.96 -5.61
C PRO A 252 -7.70 13.09 -6.58
N TYR A 253 -6.53 13.05 -7.17
CA TYR A 253 -6.09 14.02 -8.18
C TYR A 253 -6.48 13.65 -9.62
N ARG A 254 -7.12 12.48 -9.84
CA ARG A 254 -7.57 12.00 -11.16
C ARG A 254 -9.06 12.23 -11.36
N ASN A 255 -9.48 13.46 -11.14
CA ASN A 255 -10.90 13.84 -11.21
C ASN A 255 -11.57 13.60 -12.58
N ALA A 256 -10.78 13.53 -13.63
CA ALA A 256 -11.28 13.27 -14.98
C ALA A 256 -11.41 11.76 -15.29
N LEU A 257 -10.67 10.89 -14.59
CA LEU A 257 -10.57 9.47 -14.95
C LEU A 257 -11.94 8.77 -15.02
N VAL A 258 -12.80 8.97 -14.01
CA VAL A 258 -14.15 8.37 -14.01
C VAL A 258 -14.98 8.81 -15.22
N ARG A 259 -14.88 10.10 -15.58
CA ARG A 259 -15.57 10.64 -16.77
C ARG A 259 -14.98 10.08 -18.07
N GLU A 260 -13.66 9.97 -18.19
CA GLU A 260 -12.99 9.44 -19.37
C GLU A 260 -13.23 7.93 -19.56
N LEU A 261 -13.43 7.16 -18.47
CA LEU A 261 -13.87 5.77 -18.54
C LEU A 261 -15.27 5.65 -19.15
N GLY A 262 -16.12 6.68 -18.99
CA GLY A 262 -17.43 6.74 -19.63
C GLY A 262 -18.31 5.52 -19.34
N PRO A 263 -18.88 4.87 -20.39
CA PRO A 263 -19.79 3.74 -20.19
C PRO A 263 -19.15 2.49 -19.56
N THR A 264 -17.82 2.35 -19.60
CA THR A 264 -17.13 1.20 -18.98
C THR A 264 -17.08 1.30 -17.46
N CYS A 265 -17.28 2.49 -16.89
CA CYS A 265 -17.44 2.70 -15.44
C CYS A 265 -18.92 2.53 -15.08
N ILE A 266 -19.28 1.37 -14.52
CA ILE A 266 -20.67 1.00 -14.24
C ILE A 266 -21.14 1.38 -12.83
N GLU A 267 -20.21 1.57 -11.91
CA GLU A 267 -20.51 1.95 -10.52
C GLU A 267 -19.39 2.82 -9.96
N VAL A 268 -19.74 3.79 -9.14
CA VAL A 268 -18.80 4.62 -8.38
C VAL A 268 -19.22 4.61 -6.91
N ALA A 269 -18.30 4.29 -6.03
CA ALA A 269 -18.50 4.26 -4.58
C ALA A 269 -17.40 5.05 -3.86
N THR A 270 -17.73 5.52 -2.68
CA THR A 270 -16.75 6.10 -1.75
C THR A 270 -16.53 5.12 -0.61
N VAL A 271 -15.27 4.79 -0.34
CA VAL A 271 -14.86 3.89 0.73
C VAL A 271 -13.96 4.64 1.72
N ALA A 272 -13.90 4.17 2.96
CA ALA A 272 -13.00 4.75 3.94
C ALA A 272 -11.55 4.59 3.47
N GLY A 273 -10.85 5.71 3.38
CA GLY A 273 -9.42 5.73 3.09
C GLY A 273 -8.55 5.47 4.33
N PRO A 274 -7.24 5.73 4.24
CA PRO A 274 -6.34 5.50 5.35
C PRO A 274 -6.69 6.35 6.57
N MET A 275 -6.47 5.81 7.76
CA MET A 275 -6.45 6.61 8.98
C MET A 275 -5.12 7.37 9.10
N VAL A 276 -5.16 8.56 9.68
CA VAL A 276 -4.01 9.47 9.77
C VAL A 276 -3.76 9.88 11.22
N ALA A 277 -2.51 9.80 11.67
CA ALA A 277 -2.05 10.41 12.92
C ALA A 277 -1.05 11.52 12.61
N LYS A 278 -1.29 12.73 13.14
CA LYS A 278 -0.34 13.84 13.07
C LYS A 278 0.79 13.63 14.07
N LEU A 279 2.03 13.73 13.62
CA LEU A 279 3.21 13.58 14.47
C LEU A 279 3.91 14.93 14.72
N THR A 280 3.60 15.96 13.94
CA THR A 280 4.09 17.32 14.10
C THR A 280 2.93 18.33 14.03
N ASP A 281 3.18 19.57 14.42
CA ASP A 281 2.20 20.67 14.34
C ASP A 281 2.10 21.28 12.93
N GLN A 282 2.72 20.69 11.93
CA GLN A 282 2.63 21.17 10.55
C GLN A 282 1.20 21.09 10.02
N VAL A 283 0.90 21.93 9.04
CA VAL A 283 -0.40 21.95 8.36
C VAL A 283 -0.70 20.56 7.78
N ALA A 284 -1.94 20.15 7.94
CA ALA A 284 -2.41 18.89 7.36
C ALA A 284 -2.19 18.92 5.84
N ALA A 285 -1.53 17.92 5.32
CA ALA A 285 -1.25 17.76 3.90
C ALA A 285 -2.06 16.58 3.35
N THR A 286 -2.52 16.71 2.11
CA THR A 286 -3.16 15.63 1.38
C THR A 286 -2.09 14.66 0.89
N VAL A 287 -2.17 13.42 1.33
CA VAL A 287 -1.30 12.32 0.90
C VAL A 287 -2.16 11.27 0.23
N PHE A 288 -1.72 10.81 -0.92
CA PHE A 288 -2.22 9.60 -1.55
C PHE A 288 -1.09 8.57 -1.60
N VAL A 289 -1.42 7.33 -1.30
CA VAL A 289 -0.47 6.22 -1.33
C VAL A 289 -1.00 5.19 -2.30
N ASP A 290 -0.28 5.00 -3.40
CA ASP A 290 -0.60 3.96 -4.38
C ASP A 290 -0.51 2.57 -3.73
N GLY A 291 -1.29 1.60 -4.21
CA GLY A 291 -1.36 0.28 -3.60
C GLY A 291 -0.01 -0.44 -3.49
N LEU A 292 0.92 -0.20 -4.42
CA LEU A 292 2.27 -0.78 -4.31
C LEU A 292 3.06 -0.27 -3.09
N ASP A 293 2.77 0.92 -2.58
CA ASP A 293 3.42 1.50 -1.40
C ASP A 293 2.67 1.22 -0.10
N SER A 294 1.41 0.77 -0.15
CA SER A 294 0.64 0.39 1.04
C SER A 294 1.30 -0.77 1.80
N VAL A 295 1.18 -0.80 3.10
CA VAL A 295 1.81 -1.78 3.99
C VAL A 295 0.84 -2.29 5.06
#